data_1b1bd4e8fa90bac4d06752f95e70c04e
#
_entry.id   1b1bd4e8fa90bac4d06752f95e70c04e
#
_cell.length_a   1.000
_cell.length_b   1.000
_cell.length_c   1.000
_cell.angle_alpha   90.00
_cell.angle_beta   90.00
_cell.angle_gamma   90.00
#
_symmetry.space_group_name_H-M   'P 1'
#
loop_
_entity.id
_entity.type
_entity.pdbx_description
1 polymer ?
#
loop_
_entity_poly.entity_id
_entity_poly.type
_entity_poly.pdbx_seq_one_letter_code
_entity_poly.pdbx_strand_id
1 'polypeptide(L)'
;MANQAESLRILAIHAHPDDIEIQCAGTLARLKNLGCHITIATMTAGDCGSAEMGPVEIANVRRAEAKKAADMLGADYMCLEFRDLSIVIDQDSRQRVTEAVRKARPDIVITAPPVDYMSDHEMTSRLVRDACFGASAPNYTTHQFQPAPPTEKIPHLYYVDPIEGCDYFGNPIEPQFIIDISETFDLKINMLACHESQRAWLRKQHGLDEYLDGTERWSAARGEKIGAAYGEAFVQHCGHPYPSSNLLLQLLEK
;
A
#
# COMPACT_ATOMS: atom_id res chain seq x y z
N MET A 1 -10.56 3.29 24.59
CA MET A 1 -9.73 3.39 23.38
C MET A 1 -9.63 2.07 22.58
N ALA A 2 -9.60 0.90 23.21
CA ALA A 2 -9.68 -0.38 22.49
C ALA A 2 -10.97 -0.49 21.64
N ASN A 3 -12.13 -0.12 22.16
CA ASN A 3 -13.41 -0.11 21.41
C ASN A 3 -13.46 0.84 20.20
N GLN A 4 -12.53 1.79 20.07
CA GLN A 4 -12.52 2.73 18.94
C GLN A 4 -11.68 2.20 17.76
N ALA A 5 -10.65 1.41 18.04
CA ALA A 5 -9.82 0.79 17.00
C ALA A 5 -10.55 -0.35 16.27
N GLU A 6 -11.37 -1.12 16.99
CA GLU A 6 -12.15 -2.25 16.40
C GLU A 6 -13.17 -1.83 15.34
N SER A 7 -13.49 -0.55 15.22
CA SER A 7 -14.40 -0.01 14.20
C SER A 7 -13.68 0.62 13.01
N LEU A 8 -12.36 0.85 13.08
CA LEU A 8 -11.62 1.55 12.05
C LEU A 8 -11.33 0.65 10.84
N ARG A 9 -11.49 1.25 9.68
CA ARG A 9 -11.25 0.62 8.38
C ARG A 9 -10.02 1.22 7.72
N ILE A 10 -9.09 0.36 7.34
CA ILE A 10 -7.81 0.75 6.73
C ILE A 10 -7.79 0.23 5.29
N LEU A 11 -7.49 1.08 4.34
CA LEU A 11 -7.20 0.71 2.97
C LEU A 11 -5.73 0.96 2.69
N ALA A 12 -4.96 -0.11 2.47
CA ALA A 12 -3.63 -0.01 1.88
C ALA A 12 -3.75 -0.28 0.37
N ILE A 13 -3.36 0.67 -0.46
CA ILE A 13 -3.47 0.58 -1.92
C ILE A 13 -2.17 1.03 -2.60
N HIS A 14 -1.57 0.14 -3.40
CA HIS A 14 -0.34 0.42 -4.13
C HIS A 14 -0.40 -0.12 -5.57
N ALA A 15 0.64 0.11 -6.35
CA ALA A 15 0.65 -0.19 -7.77
C ALA A 15 0.64 -1.70 -8.05
N HIS A 16 1.54 -2.47 -7.45
CA HIS A 16 1.76 -3.87 -7.79
C HIS A 16 1.57 -4.81 -6.60
N PRO A 17 1.33 -6.10 -6.87
CA PRO A 17 1.48 -7.16 -5.86
C PRO A 17 2.91 -7.15 -5.31
N ASP A 18 3.09 -7.08 -3.98
CA ASP A 18 4.33 -6.99 -3.20
C ASP A 18 4.68 -5.61 -2.61
N ASP A 19 4.30 -4.52 -3.25
CA ASP A 19 4.63 -3.16 -2.78
C ASP A 19 4.20 -2.91 -1.33
N ILE A 20 2.98 -3.34 -0.98
CA ILE A 20 2.42 -3.16 0.38
C ILE A 20 3.21 -3.98 1.39
N GLU A 21 3.58 -5.20 1.02
CA GLU A 21 4.38 -6.08 1.86
C GLU A 21 5.76 -5.48 2.13
N ILE A 22 6.40 -4.91 1.11
CA ILE A 22 7.71 -4.25 1.24
C ILE A 22 7.61 -2.99 2.11
N GLN A 23 6.54 -2.18 1.98
CA GLN A 23 6.54 -0.82 2.49
C GLN A 23 5.74 -0.61 3.77
N CYS A 24 4.67 -1.39 4.05
CA CYS A 24 3.82 -1.10 5.20
C CYS A 24 3.15 -2.32 5.87
N ALA A 25 3.49 -3.56 5.51
CA ALA A 25 2.81 -4.74 6.09
C ALA A 25 3.02 -4.89 7.60
N GLY A 26 4.16 -4.49 8.14
CA GLY A 26 4.40 -4.48 9.58
C GLY A 26 3.46 -3.55 10.33
N THR A 27 3.25 -2.35 9.80
CA THR A 27 2.28 -1.37 10.32
C THR A 27 0.84 -1.89 10.20
N LEU A 28 0.48 -2.51 9.06
CA LEU A 28 -0.83 -3.13 8.89
C LEU A 28 -1.07 -4.25 9.89
N ALA A 29 -0.06 -5.06 10.19
CA ALA A 29 -0.13 -6.12 11.19
C ALA A 29 -0.37 -5.55 12.61
N ARG A 30 0.30 -4.45 12.98
CA ARG A 30 0.03 -3.75 14.24
C ARG A 30 -1.40 -3.22 14.30
N LEU A 31 -1.89 -2.60 13.22
CA LEU A 31 -3.29 -2.13 13.15
C LEU A 31 -4.29 -3.28 13.25
N LYS A 32 -3.99 -4.42 12.61
CA LYS A 32 -4.81 -5.65 12.73
C LYS A 32 -4.87 -6.17 14.16
N ASN A 33 -3.75 -6.16 14.88
CA ASN A 33 -3.69 -6.55 16.29
C ASN A 33 -4.52 -5.63 17.20
N LEU A 34 -4.75 -4.37 16.79
CA LEU A 34 -5.67 -3.45 17.46
C LEU A 34 -7.15 -3.67 17.08
N GLY A 35 -7.45 -4.64 16.22
CA GLY A 35 -8.82 -4.97 15.79
C GLY A 35 -9.30 -4.19 14.54
N CYS A 36 -8.44 -3.43 13.88
CA CYS A 36 -8.83 -2.71 12.65
C CYS A 36 -9.19 -3.69 11.52
N HIS A 37 -10.15 -3.28 10.68
CA HIS A 37 -10.47 -3.99 9.45
C HIS A 37 -9.51 -3.54 8.33
N ILE A 38 -8.75 -4.47 7.77
CA ILE A 38 -7.73 -4.17 6.75
C ILE A 38 -8.22 -4.62 5.37
N THR A 39 -8.11 -3.74 4.40
CA THR A 39 -8.24 -4.06 2.97
C THR A 39 -6.92 -3.74 2.27
N ILE A 40 -6.35 -4.73 1.59
CA ILE A 40 -5.18 -4.59 0.72
C ILE A 40 -5.66 -4.50 -0.72
N ALA A 41 -5.19 -3.51 -1.46
CA ALA A 41 -5.54 -3.31 -2.86
C ALA A 41 -4.30 -3.10 -3.72
N THR A 42 -4.28 -3.73 -4.90
CA THR A 42 -3.28 -3.46 -5.92
C THR A 42 -3.93 -2.82 -7.14
N MET A 43 -3.28 -1.83 -7.74
CA MET A 43 -3.78 -1.22 -8.96
C MET A 43 -3.72 -2.21 -10.12
N THR A 44 -2.59 -2.91 -10.25
CA THR A 44 -2.35 -3.90 -11.30
C THR A 44 -2.28 -5.31 -10.72
N ALA A 45 -2.33 -6.30 -11.59
CA ALA A 45 -1.98 -7.68 -11.24
C ALA A 45 -0.50 -7.99 -11.52
N GLY A 46 0.30 -7.00 -11.97
CA GLY A 46 1.71 -7.19 -12.31
C GLY A 46 1.91 -8.04 -13.55
N ASP A 47 1.13 -7.81 -14.61
CA ASP A 47 1.11 -8.62 -15.84
C ASP A 47 2.38 -8.49 -16.72
N CYS A 48 3.29 -7.58 -16.38
CA CYS A 48 4.62 -7.47 -16.99
C CYS A 48 5.74 -8.13 -16.19
N GLY A 49 5.48 -8.67 -15.01
CA GLY A 49 6.49 -9.17 -14.05
C GLY A 49 7.02 -10.57 -14.31
N SER A 50 7.20 -11.00 -15.57
CA SER A 50 7.82 -12.29 -15.91
C SER A 50 8.50 -12.26 -17.27
N ALA A 51 9.63 -12.99 -17.38
CA ALA A 51 10.28 -13.27 -18.66
C ALA A 51 9.91 -14.65 -19.24
N GLU A 52 9.20 -15.48 -18.50
CA GLU A 52 8.90 -16.87 -18.85
C GLU A 52 7.40 -17.13 -19.10
N MET A 53 6.53 -16.40 -18.39
CA MET A 53 5.08 -16.53 -18.49
C MET A 53 4.50 -15.38 -19.31
N GLY A 54 3.43 -15.66 -20.06
CA GLY A 54 2.66 -14.62 -20.74
C GLY A 54 1.87 -13.73 -19.76
N PRO A 55 1.42 -12.53 -20.21
CA PRO A 55 0.83 -11.53 -19.31
C PRO A 55 -0.39 -12.04 -18.53
N VAL A 56 -1.25 -12.84 -19.14
CA VAL A 56 -2.44 -13.40 -18.48
C VAL A 56 -2.05 -14.44 -17.42
N GLU A 57 -1.06 -15.25 -17.72
CA GLU A 57 -0.60 -16.31 -16.83
C GLU A 57 0.05 -15.71 -15.56
N ILE A 58 1.03 -14.81 -15.74
CA ILE A 58 1.71 -14.18 -14.60
C ILE A 58 0.74 -13.32 -13.78
N ALA A 59 -0.22 -12.62 -14.38
CA ALA A 59 -1.24 -11.88 -13.67
C ALA A 59 -2.07 -12.78 -12.75
N ASN A 60 -2.43 -13.99 -13.21
CA ASN A 60 -3.17 -14.95 -12.39
C ASN A 60 -2.33 -15.45 -11.22
N VAL A 61 -1.05 -15.75 -11.45
CA VAL A 61 -0.11 -16.17 -10.41
C VAL A 61 0.03 -15.07 -9.36
N ARG A 62 0.36 -13.85 -9.76
CA ARG A 62 0.62 -12.74 -8.84
C ARG A 62 -0.63 -12.31 -8.05
N ARG A 63 -1.83 -12.37 -8.63
CA ARG A 63 -3.08 -12.17 -7.86
C ARG A 63 -3.27 -13.23 -6.77
N ALA A 64 -2.96 -14.50 -7.08
CA ALA A 64 -3.08 -15.57 -6.10
C ALA A 64 -2.03 -15.41 -4.97
N GLU A 65 -0.81 -14.99 -5.30
CA GLU A 65 0.24 -14.68 -4.33
C GLU A 65 -0.14 -13.51 -3.41
N ALA A 66 -0.63 -12.40 -3.98
CA ALA A 66 -1.11 -11.24 -3.20
C ALA A 66 -2.31 -11.59 -2.31
N LYS A 67 -3.25 -12.39 -2.82
CA LYS A 67 -4.37 -12.90 -2.01
C LYS A 67 -3.88 -13.75 -0.85
N LYS A 68 -2.91 -14.64 -1.08
CA LYS A 68 -2.30 -15.47 -0.03
C LYS A 68 -1.61 -14.62 1.03
N ALA A 69 -0.88 -13.57 0.63
CA ALA A 69 -0.26 -12.62 1.56
C ALA A 69 -1.32 -11.88 2.41
N ALA A 70 -2.37 -11.38 1.77
CA ALA A 70 -3.48 -10.72 2.47
C ALA A 70 -4.19 -11.66 3.45
N ASP A 71 -4.38 -12.94 3.09
CA ASP A 71 -5.00 -13.96 3.97
C ASP A 71 -4.16 -14.23 5.21
N MET A 72 -2.82 -14.19 5.13
CA MET A 72 -1.95 -14.33 6.30
C MET A 72 -2.18 -13.23 7.34
N LEU A 73 -2.50 -12.01 6.87
CA LEU A 73 -2.87 -10.89 7.74
C LEU A 73 -4.34 -10.95 8.19
N GLY A 74 -5.16 -11.78 7.58
CA GLY A 74 -6.63 -11.76 7.75
C GLY A 74 -7.23 -10.48 7.18
N ALA A 75 -6.70 -10.00 6.05
CA ALA A 75 -7.17 -8.83 5.32
C ALA A 75 -8.01 -9.22 4.10
N ASP A 76 -8.93 -8.33 3.71
CA ASP A 76 -9.57 -8.43 2.39
C ASP A 76 -8.57 -8.03 1.31
N TYR A 77 -8.68 -8.65 0.13
CA TYR A 77 -7.86 -8.32 -1.02
C TYR A 77 -8.71 -7.90 -2.22
N MET A 78 -8.27 -6.86 -2.93
CA MET A 78 -8.84 -6.48 -4.23
C MET A 78 -7.73 -6.10 -5.23
N CYS A 79 -7.90 -6.46 -6.50
CA CYS A 79 -7.11 -5.96 -7.61
C CYS A 79 -7.99 -5.03 -8.48
N LEU A 80 -7.46 -3.88 -8.86
CA LEU A 80 -8.22 -2.92 -9.66
C LEU A 80 -8.06 -3.17 -11.18
N GLU A 81 -7.28 -4.18 -11.57
CA GLU A 81 -7.13 -4.65 -12.95
C GLU A 81 -6.65 -3.57 -13.94
N PHE A 82 -5.79 -2.65 -13.48
CA PHE A 82 -5.01 -1.82 -14.41
C PHE A 82 -3.95 -2.68 -15.09
N ARG A 83 -3.47 -2.21 -16.24
CA ARG A 83 -2.31 -2.82 -16.89
C ARG A 83 -1.03 -2.33 -16.23
N ASP A 84 -0.11 -3.24 -15.99
CA ASP A 84 1.22 -2.94 -15.49
C ASP A 84 2.00 -2.05 -16.48
N LEU A 85 2.81 -1.11 -15.97
CA LEU A 85 3.53 -0.08 -16.74
C LEU A 85 2.62 0.87 -17.55
N SER A 86 1.33 0.92 -17.22
CA SER A 86 0.34 1.66 -18.02
C SER A 86 -0.69 2.41 -17.19
N ILE A 87 -0.40 2.65 -15.90
CA ILE A 87 -1.29 3.44 -15.05
C ILE A 87 -1.23 4.90 -15.50
N VAL A 88 -2.39 5.45 -15.88
CA VAL A 88 -2.51 6.83 -16.35
C VAL A 88 -3.58 7.57 -15.56
N ILE A 89 -3.47 8.90 -15.52
CA ILE A 89 -4.46 9.77 -14.86
C ILE A 89 -5.46 10.25 -15.91
N ASP A 90 -6.55 9.51 -16.05
CA ASP A 90 -7.69 9.87 -16.88
C ASP A 90 -9.01 9.74 -16.10
N GLN A 91 -10.13 9.91 -16.75
CA GLN A 91 -11.43 9.85 -16.12
C GLN A 91 -11.78 8.43 -15.64
N ASP A 92 -11.51 7.41 -16.45
CA ASP A 92 -11.80 6.01 -16.10
C ASP A 92 -10.98 5.58 -14.88
N SER A 93 -9.70 5.89 -14.88
CA SER A 93 -8.78 5.60 -13.78
C SER A 93 -9.25 6.25 -12.47
N ARG A 94 -9.61 7.55 -12.50
CA ARG A 94 -10.15 8.26 -11.33
C ARG A 94 -11.43 7.61 -10.81
N GLN A 95 -12.35 7.25 -11.69
CA GLN A 95 -13.62 6.63 -11.31
C GLN A 95 -13.40 5.25 -10.71
N ARG A 96 -12.50 4.44 -11.28
CA ARG A 96 -12.18 3.10 -10.80
C ARG A 96 -11.57 3.12 -9.40
N VAL A 97 -10.61 4.00 -9.17
CA VAL A 97 -9.97 4.15 -7.84
C VAL A 97 -10.96 4.75 -6.83
N THR A 98 -11.78 5.73 -7.24
CA THR A 98 -12.83 6.28 -6.37
C THR A 98 -13.83 5.20 -5.94
N GLU A 99 -14.23 4.32 -6.84
CA GLU A 99 -15.11 3.19 -6.52
C GLU A 99 -14.47 2.23 -5.51
N ALA A 100 -13.18 1.95 -5.64
CA ALA A 100 -12.43 1.12 -4.69
C ALA A 100 -12.41 1.76 -3.29
N VAL A 101 -12.15 3.06 -3.19
CA VAL A 101 -12.21 3.80 -1.92
C VAL A 101 -13.61 3.76 -1.31
N ARG A 102 -14.67 3.97 -2.12
CA ARG A 102 -16.06 3.88 -1.66
C ARG A 102 -16.43 2.48 -1.15
N LYS A 103 -15.98 1.42 -1.81
CA LYS A 103 -16.21 0.03 -1.36
C LYS A 103 -15.51 -0.26 -0.04
N ALA A 104 -14.26 0.17 0.10
CA ALA A 104 -13.49 -0.01 1.32
C ALA A 104 -14.00 0.84 2.50
N ARG A 105 -14.56 2.04 2.23
CA ARG A 105 -15.03 3.02 3.23
C ARG A 105 -13.97 3.27 4.32
N PRO A 106 -12.75 3.65 3.97
CA PRO A 106 -11.66 3.72 4.91
C PRO A 106 -11.72 4.95 5.82
N ASP A 107 -11.24 4.81 7.05
CA ASP A 107 -10.87 5.91 7.94
C ASP A 107 -9.44 6.36 7.71
N ILE A 108 -8.57 5.40 7.32
CA ILE A 108 -7.17 5.61 6.97
C ILE A 108 -6.89 4.98 5.61
N VAL A 109 -6.21 5.73 4.75
CA VAL A 109 -5.64 5.22 3.49
C VAL A 109 -4.13 5.33 3.56
N ILE A 110 -3.44 4.24 3.22
CA ILE A 110 -1.99 4.17 3.05
C ILE A 110 -1.71 3.86 1.59
N THR A 111 -0.86 4.65 0.93
CA THR A 111 -0.62 4.53 -0.51
C THR A 111 0.83 4.85 -0.89
N ALA A 112 1.14 4.64 -2.17
CA ALA A 112 2.43 4.93 -2.79
C ALA A 112 2.91 6.36 -2.54
N PRO A 113 4.23 6.60 -2.48
CA PRO A 113 4.78 7.93 -2.33
C PRO A 113 4.54 8.80 -3.57
N PRO A 114 4.50 10.14 -3.42
CA PRO A 114 4.28 11.05 -4.55
C PRO A 114 5.50 11.20 -5.46
N VAL A 115 6.67 10.78 -5.00
CA VAL A 115 7.94 10.74 -5.74
C VAL A 115 8.56 9.37 -5.54
N ASP A 116 8.82 8.64 -6.63
CA ASP A 116 9.32 7.27 -6.61
C ASP A 116 10.10 6.98 -7.89
N TYR A 117 10.92 5.93 -7.90
CA TYR A 117 11.65 5.49 -9.09
C TYR A 117 10.75 5.03 -10.23
N MET A 118 9.50 4.67 -9.94
CA MET A 118 8.59 4.05 -10.90
C MET A 118 7.33 4.89 -11.14
N SER A 119 7.03 5.14 -12.41
CA SER A 119 5.88 5.95 -12.84
C SER A 119 4.54 5.42 -12.29
N ASP A 120 4.33 4.10 -12.29
CA ASP A 120 3.08 3.50 -11.79
C ASP A 120 2.85 3.81 -10.29
N HIS A 121 3.92 3.89 -9.49
CA HIS A 121 3.83 4.29 -8.07
C HIS A 121 3.37 5.74 -7.94
N GLU A 122 3.99 6.66 -8.69
CA GLU A 122 3.61 8.08 -8.67
C GLU A 122 2.17 8.31 -9.18
N MET A 123 1.78 7.59 -10.25
CA MET A 123 0.40 7.69 -10.78
C MET A 123 -0.60 7.12 -9.78
N THR A 124 -0.28 6.02 -9.11
CA THR A 124 -1.09 5.45 -8.01
C THR A 124 -1.28 6.45 -6.90
N SER A 125 -0.19 7.06 -6.42
CA SER A 125 -0.20 8.10 -5.39
C SER A 125 -1.19 9.23 -5.72
N ARG A 126 -1.14 9.74 -6.95
CA ARG A 126 -1.99 10.84 -7.42
C ARG A 126 -3.45 10.41 -7.57
N LEU A 127 -3.71 9.25 -8.15
CA LEU A 127 -5.07 8.70 -8.33
C LEU A 127 -5.74 8.44 -6.98
N VAL A 128 -5.02 7.86 -6.03
CA VAL A 128 -5.55 7.56 -4.69
C VAL A 128 -5.84 8.86 -3.92
N ARG A 129 -4.96 9.85 -3.98
CA ARG A 129 -5.22 11.16 -3.40
C ARG A 129 -6.49 11.78 -3.99
N ASP A 130 -6.61 11.83 -5.32
CA ASP A 130 -7.80 12.37 -5.99
C ASP A 130 -9.07 11.59 -5.62
N ALA A 131 -8.97 10.26 -5.50
CA ALA A 131 -10.07 9.37 -5.12
C ALA A 131 -10.51 9.57 -3.66
N CYS A 132 -9.59 9.73 -2.71
CA CYS A 132 -9.92 10.03 -1.31
C CYS A 132 -10.74 11.31 -1.19
N PHE A 133 -10.39 12.35 -1.96
CA PHE A 133 -11.16 13.58 -2.03
C PHE A 133 -12.52 13.36 -2.71
N GLY A 134 -12.53 12.71 -3.88
CA GLY A 134 -13.72 12.53 -4.70
C GLY A 134 -14.75 11.54 -4.13
N ALA A 135 -14.31 10.61 -3.27
CA ALA A 135 -15.18 9.55 -2.74
C ALA A 135 -16.35 10.09 -1.93
N SER A 136 -16.19 11.20 -1.23
CA SER A 136 -17.24 11.85 -0.44
C SER A 136 -18.19 12.73 -1.25
N ALA A 137 -17.90 13.00 -2.54
CA ALA A 137 -18.71 13.86 -3.39
C ALA A 137 -19.94 13.09 -3.96
N PRO A 138 -21.19 13.42 -3.55
CA PRO A 138 -22.37 12.63 -3.94
C PRO A 138 -22.63 12.62 -5.46
N ASN A 139 -22.32 13.72 -6.14
CA ASN A 139 -22.55 13.87 -7.58
C ASN A 139 -21.39 13.34 -8.46
N TYR A 140 -20.31 12.82 -7.85
CA TYR A 140 -19.24 12.17 -8.59
C TYR A 140 -19.64 10.73 -8.89
N THR A 141 -19.95 10.44 -10.15
CA THR A 141 -20.38 9.09 -10.60
C THR A 141 -19.16 8.24 -10.98
N THR A 142 -19.19 6.96 -10.63
CA THR A 142 -18.13 5.99 -10.96
C THR A 142 -18.49 5.08 -12.14
N HIS A 143 -19.67 5.28 -12.75
CA HIS A 143 -20.20 4.51 -13.89
C HIS A 143 -20.22 2.99 -13.70
N GLN A 144 -20.24 2.51 -12.46
CA GLN A 144 -20.41 1.10 -12.16
C GLN A 144 -21.91 0.71 -12.27
N PHE A 145 -22.19 -0.56 -12.55
CA PHE A 145 -23.56 -1.07 -12.61
C PHE A 145 -24.28 -0.96 -11.26
N GLN A 146 -23.56 -1.21 -10.18
CA GLN A 146 -24.01 -1.02 -8.80
C GLN A 146 -22.95 -0.23 -8.03
N PRO A 147 -22.94 1.12 -8.12
CA PRO A 147 -21.91 1.93 -7.49
C PRO A 147 -22.02 1.90 -5.97
N ALA A 148 -20.89 1.87 -5.31
CA ALA A 148 -20.85 2.04 -3.86
C ALA A 148 -21.27 3.46 -3.47
N PRO A 149 -21.96 3.64 -2.33
CA PRO A 149 -22.37 4.97 -1.87
C PRO A 149 -21.15 5.85 -1.58
N PRO A 150 -21.30 7.19 -1.67
CA PRO A 150 -20.26 8.10 -1.24
C PRO A 150 -19.84 7.86 0.21
N THR A 151 -18.55 8.12 0.51
CA THR A 151 -18.05 8.07 1.89
C THR A 151 -18.58 9.26 2.69
N GLU A 152 -18.72 9.11 4.01
CA GLU A 152 -19.22 10.17 4.89
C GLU A 152 -18.19 11.30 5.09
N LYS A 153 -16.89 10.98 4.96
CA LYS A 153 -15.77 11.89 5.20
C LYS A 153 -14.59 11.57 4.29
N ILE A 154 -13.68 12.52 4.17
CA ILE A 154 -12.36 12.32 3.57
C ILE A 154 -11.51 11.56 4.59
N PRO A 155 -10.87 10.44 4.22
CA PRO A 155 -10.03 9.67 5.14
C PRO A 155 -8.71 10.39 5.46
N HIS A 156 -8.05 9.96 6.54
CA HIS A 156 -6.63 10.26 6.75
C HIS A 156 -5.81 9.58 5.67
N LEU A 157 -4.98 10.32 4.97
CA LEU A 157 -4.15 9.80 3.88
C LEU A 157 -2.68 9.84 4.27
N TYR A 158 -2.00 8.70 4.10
CA TYR A 158 -0.57 8.54 4.35
C TYR A 158 0.11 7.99 3.11
N TYR A 159 1.29 8.51 2.85
CA TYR A 159 2.20 7.99 1.84
C TYR A 159 3.27 7.16 2.54
N VAL A 160 3.56 5.98 1.99
CA VAL A 160 4.71 5.19 2.43
C VAL A 160 6.00 5.83 1.96
N ASP A 161 7.11 5.40 2.51
CA ASP A 161 8.44 5.78 2.08
C ASP A 161 8.73 5.22 0.67
N PRO A 162 9.39 5.96 -0.24
CA PRO A 162 9.85 5.37 -1.48
C PRO A 162 10.88 4.28 -1.21
N ILE A 163 11.03 3.34 -2.15
CA ILE A 163 12.01 2.26 -2.03
C ILE A 163 13.41 2.85 -1.83
N GLU A 164 14.17 2.29 -0.89
CA GLU A 164 15.48 2.81 -0.45
C GLU A 164 15.45 4.22 0.17
N GLY A 165 14.28 4.82 0.37
CA GLY A 165 14.15 6.13 0.99
C GLY A 165 14.73 7.29 0.20
N CYS A 166 14.79 7.17 -1.13
CA CYS A 166 15.36 8.17 -2.03
C CYS A 166 14.40 8.54 -3.17
N ASP A 167 14.58 9.75 -3.71
CA ASP A 167 13.97 10.13 -4.97
C ASP A 167 14.69 9.50 -6.19
N TYR A 168 14.17 9.72 -7.40
CA TYR A 168 14.78 9.20 -8.64
C TYR A 168 16.11 9.87 -9.02
N PHE A 169 16.57 10.87 -8.27
CA PHE A 169 17.90 11.44 -8.39
C PHE A 169 18.89 10.87 -7.36
N GLY A 170 18.42 9.99 -6.45
CA GLY A 170 19.21 9.44 -5.35
C GLY A 170 19.32 10.36 -4.14
N ASN A 171 18.53 11.45 -4.07
CA ASN A 171 18.49 12.30 -2.89
C ASN A 171 17.65 11.64 -1.79
N PRO A 172 18.15 11.59 -0.53
CA PRO A 172 17.38 11.05 0.57
C PRO A 172 16.06 11.81 0.79
N ILE A 173 14.98 11.08 1.02
CA ILE A 173 13.68 11.64 1.45
C ILE A 173 13.54 11.38 2.95
N GLU A 174 13.39 12.47 3.72
CA GLU A 174 13.18 12.35 5.15
C GLU A 174 11.70 12.11 5.46
N PRO A 175 11.37 11.00 6.16
CA PRO A 175 10.00 10.71 6.55
C PRO A 175 9.53 11.69 7.64
N GLN A 176 8.22 11.88 7.71
CA GLN A 176 7.61 12.68 8.79
C GLN A 176 7.60 11.95 10.13
N PHE A 177 7.39 10.63 10.09
CA PHE A 177 7.43 9.75 11.25
C PHE A 177 7.72 8.32 10.82
N ILE A 178 8.15 7.51 11.79
CA ILE A 178 8.48 6.09 11.60
C ILE A 178 7.70 5.30 12.66
N ILE A 179 7.13 4.19 12.24
CA ILE A 179 6.45 3.23 13.10
C ILE A 179 7.38 2.07 13.40
N ASP A 180 7.61 1.78 14.68
CA ASP A 180 8.30 0.57 15.11
C ASP A 180 7.47 -0.67 14.75
N ILE A 181 8.05 -1.56 13.96
CA ILE A 181 7.43 -2.81 13.50
C ILE A 181 8.19 -4.05 14.00
N SER A 182 9.06 -3.90 14.98
CA SER A 182 9.94 -4.99 15.46
C SER A 182 9.16 -6.26 15.83
N GLU A 183 7.99 -6.11 16.46
CA GLU A 183 7.13 -7.25 16.86
C GLU A 183 6.36 -7.89 15.69
N THR A 184 6.22 -7.19 14.57
CA THR A 184 5.45 -7.65 13.41
C THR A 184 6.30 -7.88 12.17
N PHE A 185 7.62 -7.73 12.30
CA PHE A 185 8.55 -7.86 11.19
C PHE A 185 8.57 -9.26 10.57
N ASP A 186 8.52 -10.31 11.39
CA ASP A 186 8.47 -11.70 10.91
C ASP A 186 7.22 -11.97 10.05
N LEU A 187 6.07 -11.41 10.43
CA LEU A 187 4.85 -11.52 9.63
C LEU A 187 5.00 -10.78 8.29
N LYS A 188 5.57 -9.57 8.29
CA LYS A 188 5.85 -8.80 7.07
C LYS A 188 6.70 -9.60 6.08
N ILE A 189 7.80 -10.19 6.54
CA ILE A 189 8.71 -11.00 5.70
C ILE A 189 8.00 -12.26 5.19
N ASN A 190 7.19 -12.92 6.01
CA ASN A 190 6.42 -14.09 5.60
C ASN A 190 5.34 -13.74 4.56
N MET A 191 4.69 -12.59 4.68
CA MET A 191 3.75 -12.08 3.68
C MET A 191 4.48 -11.81 2.35
N LEU A 192 5.61 -11.11 2.39
CA LEU A 192 6.44 -10.83 1.21
C LEU A 192 6.94 -12.12 0.55
N ALA A 193 7.28 -13.14 1.34
CA ALA A 193 7.71 -14.44 0.83
C ALA A 193 6.62 -15.19 0.04
N CYS A 194 5.35 -14.79 0.14
CA CYS A 194 4.28 -15.35 -0.68
C CYS A 194 4.41 -15.02 -2.17
N HIS A 195 5.13 -13.95 -2.53
CA HIS A 195 5.37 -13.51 -3.91
C HIS A 195 6.52 -14.28 -4.55
N GLU A 196 6.37 -15.61 -4.64
CA GLU A 196 7.42 -16.55 -5.09
C GLU A 196 7.84 -16.29 -6.54
N SER A 197 6.90 -15.87 -7.40
CA SER A 197 7.18 -15.57 -8.80
C SER A 197 8.20 -14.41 -8.94
N GLN A 198 8.12 -13.39 -8.11
CA GLN A 198 9.04 -12.25 -8.11
C GLN A 198 10.40 -12.65 -7.47
N ARG A 199 10.38 -13.38 -6.37
CA ARG A 199 11.62 -13.90 -5.75
C ARG A 199 12.42 -14.76 -6.71
N ALA A 200 11.76 -15.68 -7.41
CA ALA A 200 12.43 -16.56 -8.37
C ALA A 200 13.06 -15.77 -9.52
N TRP A 201 12.37 -14.75 -10.03
CA TRP A 201 12.87 -13.89 -11.10
C TRP A 201 14.08 -13.07 -10.66
N LEU A 202 14.00 -12.40 -9.49
CA LEU A 202 15.10 -11.58 -8.97
C LEU A 202 16.33 -12.43 -8.58
N ARG A 203 16.13 -13.60 -7.97
CA ARG A 203 17.23 -14.54 -7.69
C ARG A 203 17.98 -14.96 -8.95
N LYS A 204 17.25 -15.19 -10.06
CA LYS A 204 17.84 -15.55 -11.35
C LYS A 204 18.69 -14.41 -11.93
N GLN A 205 18.28 -13.15 -11.70
CA GLN A 205 18.98 -11.97 -12.21
C GLN A 205 20.16 -11.54 -11.33
N HIS A 206 20.02 -11.60 -10.01
CA HIS A 206 20.97 -11.03 -9.05
C HIS A 206 21.76 -12.08 -8.26
N GLY A 207 21.38 -13.37 -8.32
CA GLY A 207 22.08 -14.46 -7.64
C GLY A 207 21.88 -14.53 -6.12
N LEU A 208 21.20 -13.56 -5.52
CA LEU A 208 20.89 -13.44 -4.10
C LEU A 208 19.39 -13.23 -3.89
N ASP A 209 18.88 -13.49 -2.69
CA ASP A 209 17.50 -13.16 -2.33
C ASP A 209 17.38 -11.68 -1.92
N GLU A 210 17.84 -10.78 -2.79
CA GLU A 210 17.81 -9.32 -2.57
C GLU A 210 16.40 -8.81 -2.22
N TYR A 211 15.39 -9.58 -2.56
CA TYR A 211 14.00 -9.21 -2.32
C TYR A 211 13.64 -9.19 -0.83
N LEU A 212 13.98 -10.24 -0.09
CA LEU A 212 13.77 -10.30 1.36
C LEU A 212 14.87 -9.55 2.11
N ASP A 213 16.13 -9.82 1.74
CA ASP A 213 17.29 -9.25 2.42
C ASP A 213 17.34 -7.72 2.26
N GLY A 214 16.95 -7.19 1.09
CA GLY A 214 16.83 -5.75 0.85
C GLY A 214 15.76 -5.11 1.71
N THR A 215 14.59 -5.76 1.82
CA THR A 215 13.50 -5.30 2.69
C THR A 215 13.89 -5.30 4.16
N GLU A 216 14.63 -6.32 4.61
CA GLU A 216 15.16 -6.38 5.97
C GLU A 216 16.14 -5.24 6.24
N ARG A 217 17.15 -5.07 5.38
CA ARG A 217 18.15 -3.98 5.52
C ARG A 217 17.49 -2.61 5.58
N TRP A 218 16.51 -2.37 4.72
CA TRP A 218 15.81 -1.09 4.68
C TRP A 218 14.94 -0.86 5.91
N SER A 219 14.18 -1.87 6.35
CA SER A 219 13.39 -1.79 7.58
C SER A 219 14.28 -1.57 8.83
N ALA A 220 15.45 -2.23 8.89
CA ALA A 220 16.43 -2.02 9.96
C ALA A 220 16.98 -0.58 9.96
N ALA A 221 17.33 -0.02 8.79
CA ALA A 221 17.81 1.35 8.67
C ALA A 221 16.76 2.39 9.11
N ARG A 222 15.48 2.13 8.92
CA ARG A 222 14.40 2.98 9.42
C ARG A 222 14.18 2.78 10.93
N GLY A 223 14.29 1.55 11.43
CA GLY A 223 14.22 1.25 12.86
C GLY A 223 15.33 1.94 13.66
N GLU A 224 16.57 1.96 13.15
CA GLU A 224 17.71 2.60 13.77
C GLU A 224 17.45 4.10 14.08
N LYS A 225 16.75 4.81 13.19
CA LYS A 225 16.41 6.23 13.39
C LYS A 225 15.52 6.49 14.61
N ILE A 226 14.82 5.49 15.11
CA ILE A 226 13.93 5.59 16.28
C ILE A 226 14.37 4.70 17.45
N GLY A 227 15.53 4.03 17.35
CA GLY A 227 16.01 3.10 18.39
C GLY A 227 15.30 1.77 18.44
N ALA A 228 14.62 1.35 17.36
CA ALA A 228 13.94 0.07 17.20
C ALA A 228 14.74 -0.88 16.29
N ALA A 229 14.43 -2.18 16.31
CA ALA A 229 15.08 -3.14 15.41
C ALA A 229 14.65 -2.93 13.96
N TYR A 230 13.35 -2.67 13.74
CA TYR A 230 12.78 -2.47 12.41
C TYR A 230 11.74 -1.33 12.43
N GLY A 231 11.66 -0.56 11.35
CA GLY A 231 10.71 0.53 11.20
C GLY A 231 10.13 0.63 9.80
N GLU A 232 8.94 1.21 9.70
CA GLU A 232 8.29 1.64 8.46
C GLU A 232 8.01 3.13 8.53
N ALA A 233 8.29 3.84 7.44
CA ALA A 233 8.30 5.29 7.41
C ALA A 233 7.15 5.87 6.59
N PHE A 234 6.64 7.04 7.03
CA PHE A 234 5.43 7.64 6.45
C PHE A 234 5.50 9.16 6.38
N VAL A 235 4.71 9.69 5.45
CA VAL A 235 4.37 11.12 5.34
C VAL A 235 2.84 11.25 5.31
N GLN A 236 2.26 12.09 6.18
CA GLN A 236 0.83 12.37 6.17
C GLN A 236 0.48 13.45 5.13
N HIS A 237 -0.60 13.26 4.40
CA HIS A 237 -1.20 14.32 3.58
C HIS A 237 -1.99 15.29 4.46
N CYS A 238 -1.49 16.51 4.63
CA CYS A 238 -2.13 17.56 5.44
C CYS A 238 -2.73 18.70 4.61
N GLY A 239 -2.81 18.54 3.27
CA GLY A 239 -3.42 19.54 2.39
C GLY A 239 -4.93 19.70 2.64
N HIS A 240 -5.45 20.94 2.55
CA HIS A 240 -6.90 21.19 2.68
C HIS A 240 -7.68 20.38 1.60
N PRO A 241 -8.79 19.70 1.94
CA PRO A 241 -9.49 19.61 3.23
C PRO A 241 -9.26 18.32 4.01
N TYR A 242 -8.11 17.68 3.85
CA TYR A 242 -7.77 16.44 4.54
C TYR A 242 -7.61 16.65 6.06
N PRO A 243 -7.90 15.61 6.89
CA PRO A 243 -7.63 15.68 8.32
C PRO A 243 -6.14 15.91 8.61
N SER A 244 -5.84 16.82 9.54
CA SER A 244 -4.47 17.18 9.92
C SER A 244 -3.96 16.45 11.18
N SER A 245 -4.85 15.80 11.96
CA SER A 245 -4.44 14.96 13.10
C SER A 245 -3.75 13.69 12.60
N ASN A 246 -2.63 13.29 13.23
CA ASN A 246 -1.95 12.05 12.84
C ASN A 246 -2.58 10.84 13.55
N LEU A 247 -3.70 10.35 12.99
CA LEU A 247 -4.45 9.22 13.57
C LEU A 247 -3.62 7.94 13.58
N LEU A 248 -2.81 7.68 12.54
CA LEU A 248 -1.97 6.48 12.44
C LEU A 248 -0.96 6.42 13.60
N LEU A 249 -0.25 7.53 13.84
CA LEU A 249 0.71 7.63 14.92
C LEU A 249 0.02 7.53 16.29
N GLN A 250 -1.11 8.21 16.49
CA GLN A 250 -1.89 8.15 17.74
C GLN A 250 -2.37 6.73 18.11
N LEU A 251 -2.62 5.88 17.12
CA LEU A 251 -3.00 4.48 17.34
C LEU A 251 -1.82 3.61 17.74
N LEU A 252 -0.61 3.89 17.24
CA LEU A 252 0.54 3.00 17.28
C LEU A 252 1.67 3.45 18.21
N GLU A 253 1.64 4.66 18.77
CA GLU A 253 2.64 5.18 19.73
C GLU A 253 2.43 4.70 21.20
N LYS A 254 1.66 3.64 21.43
CA LYS A 254 1.35 3.19 22.80
C LYS A 254 2.12 1.96 23.17
#